data_d10fe851a365c0b3dfbd61698a4a6d44
#
_entry.id   d10fe851a365c0b3dfbd61698a4a6d44
#
_cell.length_a   1.000
_cell.length_b   1.000
_cell.length_c   1.000
_cell.angle_alpha   90.00
_cell.angle_beta   90.00
_cell.angle_gamma   90.00
#
_symmetry.space_group_name_H-M   'P 1'
#
loop_
_entity.id
_entity.type
_entity.pdbx_description
1 polymer ?
#
loop_
_entity_poly.entity_id
_entity_poly.type
_entity_poly.pdbx_seq_one_letter_code
_entity_poly.pdbx_strand_id
1 'polypeptide(L)'
;MNELNRLANINKVLETDNMRIDKNIIKIRGRTFQISNISSISVYDVDKVKYPEWAIILLFIGIVVLLANPIIGMLLAVIGGIGLGLVYKENSVNKLRLTLWMNNGEAYSVTSTNIEFLYKVASAIEYCMNESNGYCQIDFKANDITNCNFTIGEYNSVN
;
A
#
# COMPACT_ATOMS: atom_id res chain seq x y z
N MET A 1 30.62 -11.77 30.21
CA MET A 1 30.31 -10.80 29.11
C MET A 1 28.83 -10.63 29.09
N ASN A 2 28.37 -9.48 29.51
CA ASN A 2 27.26 -9.07 30.32
C ASN A 2 25.86 -9.25 29.71
N GLU A 3 24.92 -9.75 30.52
CA GLU A 3 23.46 -9.73 30.24
C GLU A 3 22.94 -8.33 29.89
N LEU A 4 23.56 -7.27 30.46
CA LEU A 4 23.29 -5.88 30.11
C LEU A 4 23.55 -5.54 28.64
N ASN A 5 24.57 -6.13 28.01
CA ASN A 5 24.83 -5.96 26.57
C ASN A 5 23.86 -6.78 25.70
N ARG A 6 23.32 -7.85 26.25
CA ARG A 6 22.26 -8.64 25.61
C ARG A 6 20.93 -7.90 25.67
N LEU A 7 20.61 -7.27 26.78
CA LEU A 7 19.42 -6.42 26.95
C LEU A 7 19.52 -5.11 26.16
N ALA A 8 20.70 -4.51 26.05
CA ALA A 8 20.93 -3.35 25.20
C ALA A 8 20.84 -3.66 23.71
N ASN A 9 21.20 -4.90 23.31
CA ASN A 9 21.00 -5.37 21.92
C ASN A 9 19.55 -5.76 21.63
N ILE A 10 18.79 -6.15 22.64
CA ILE A 10 17.34 -6.38 22.53
C ILE A 10 16.58 -5.05 22.41
N ASN A 11 17.07 -3.98 23.05
CA ASN A 11 16.50 -2.64 22.95
C ASN A 11 16.96 -1.83 21.72
N LYS A 12 17.95 -2.34 20.97
CA LYS A 12 18.32 -1.81 19.66
C LYS A 12 17.56 -2.49 18.53
N VAL A 13 16.33 -2.89 18.82
CA VAL A 13 15.33 -3.19 17.80
C VAL A 13 15.03 -1.88 17.12
N LEU A 14 15.52 -1.74 15.92
CA LEU A 14 15.33 -0.62 15.02
C LEU A 14 13.84 -0.22 15.02
N GLU A 15 13.54 0.85 15.74
CA GLU A 15 12.39 1.69 15.47
C GLU A 15 12.54 2.26 14.06
N THR A 16 12.26 1.44 13.08
CA THR A 16 11.76 1.99 11.84
C THR A 16 10.35 2.40 12.14
N ASP A 17 10.10 3.69 12.16
CA ASP A 17 8.89 4.39 12.61
C ASP A 17 7.56 3.86 12.02
N ASN A 18 7.57 2.85 11.17
CA ASN A 18 6.40 2.51 10.38
C ASN A 18 5.86 1.08 10.57
N MET A 19 6.68 0.07 10.84
CA MET A 19 6.18 -1.31 11.01
C MET A 19 7.11 -2.20 11.84
N ARG A 20 6.54 -2.91 12.81
CA ARG A 20 7.22 -3.91 13.65
C ARG A 20 6.30 -5.07 13.93
N ILE A 21 6.83 -6.28 13.82
CA ILE A 21 6.16 -7.51 14.27
C ILE A 21 6.96 -8.09 15.43
N ASP A 22 6.31 -8.28 16.56
CA ASP A 22 6.91 -8.82 17.78
C ASP A 22 5.93 -9.78 18.46
N LYS A 23 6.26 -11.07 18.46
CA LYS A 23 5.41 -12.13 19.02
C LYS A 23 4.00 -12.09 18.42
N ASN A 24 3.01 -11.78 19.24
CA ASN A 24 1.59 -11.68 18.86
C ASN A 24 1.16 -10.24 18.56
N ILE A 25 2.10 -9.33 18.29
CA ILE A 25 1.79 -7.91 18.11
C ILE A 25 2.38 -7.40 16.80
N ILE A 26 1.55 -6.72 16.01
CA ILE A 26 1.97 -5.92 14.85
C ILE A 26 1.78 -4.45 15.20
N LYS A 27 2.83 -3.66 15.06
CA LYS A 27 2.76 -2.20 15.13
C LYS A 27 2.89 -1.63 13.73
N ILE A 28 1.95 -0.79 13.32
CA ILE A 28 1.96 -0.09 12.04
C ILE A 28 1.59 1.37 12.30
N ARG A 29 2.51 2.30 12.01
CA ARG A 29 2.30 3.76 12.17
C ARG A 29 1.64 4.14 13.50
N GLY A 30 2.19 3.65 14.61
CA GLY A 30 1.69 3.95 15.96
C GLY A 30 0.44 3.19 16.39
N ARG A 31 -0.16 2.37 15.51
CA ARG A 31 -1.24 1.45 15.88
C ARG A 31 -0.67 0.07 16.20
N THR A 32 -1.29 -0.57 17.18
CA THR A 32 -0.90 -1.91 17.65
C THR A 32 -2.05 -2.87 17.44
N PHE A 33 -1.76 -3.98 16.75
CA PHE A 33 -2.73 -5.05 16.49
C PHE A 33 -2.22 -6.35 17.09
N GLN A 34 -3.13 -7.17 17.62
CA GLN A 34 -2.81 -8.53 18.00
C GLN A 34 -2.97 -9.45 16.80
N ILE A 35 -1.97 -10.30 16.53
CA ILE A 35 -2.02 -11.26 15.41
C ILE A 35 -3.18 -12.25 15.61
N SER A 36 -3.46 -12.65 16.86
CA SER A 36 -4.61 -13.51 17.20
C SER A 36 -5.98 -12.92 16.84
N ASN A 37 -6.06 -11.60 16.60
CA ASN A 37 -7.29 -10.94 16.16
C ASN A 37 -7.41 -10.85 14.62
N ILE A 38 -6.41 -11.33 13.88
CA ILE A 38 -6.47 -11.39 12.42
C ILE A 38 -7.21 -12.67 12.01
N SER A 39 -8.30 -12.51 11.27
CA SER A 39 -9.08 -13.62 10.73
C SER A 39 -8.54 -14.13 9.40
N SER A 40 -8.05 -13.23 8.56
CA SER A 40 -7.47 -13.60 7.26
C SER A 40 -6.52 -12.53 6.71
N ILE A 41 -5.67 -12.97 5.80
CA ILE A 41 -4.71 -12.12 5.09
C ILE A 41 -4.95 -12.31 3.60
N SER A 42 -4.93 -11.21 2.84
CA SER A 42 -5.05 -11.23 1.39
C SER A 42 -4.01 -10.32 0.76
N VAL A 43 -3.35 -10.80 -0.29
CA VAL A 43 -2.44 -10.00 -1.11
C VAL A 43 -2.98 -9.99 -2.53
N TYR A 44 -3.24 -8.81 -3.08
CA TYR A 44 -3.78 -8.68 -4.42
C TYR A 44 -3.29 -7.42 -5.11
N ASP A 45 -3.36 -7.42 -6.44
CA ASP A 45 -3.02 -6.27 -7.26
C ASP A 45 -4.00 -5.12 -7.01
N VAL A 46 -3.47 -3.91 -6.97
CA VAL A 46 -4.31 -2.71 -6.90
C VAL A 46 -4.88 -2.45 -8.30
N ASP A 47 -6.20 -2.31 -8.35
CA ASP A 47 -6.89 -1.98 -9.59
C ASP A 47 -6.33 -0.70 -10.22
N LYS A 48 -6.18 -0.74 -11.54
CA LYS A 48 -5.74 0.43 -12.30
C LYS A 48 -6.83 1.48 -12.32
N VAL A 49 -6.41 2.73 -12.22
CA VAL A 49 -7.31 3.88 -12.29
C VAL A 49 -7.91 3.95 -13.71
N LYS A 50 -9.24 4.07 -13.79
CA LYS A 50 -9.91 4.23 -15.08
C LYS A 50 -9.56 5.58 -15.70
N TYR A 51 -9.35 5.57 -17.00
CA TYR A 51 -9.10 6.81 -17.73
C TYR A 51 -10.35 7.70 -17.70
N PRO A 52 -10.21 8.99 -17.37
CA PRO A 52 -11.37 9.89 -17.29
C PRO A 52 -11.91 10.17 -18.69
N GLU A 53 -13.17 9.86 -18.91
CA GLU A 53 -13.85 10.03 -20.22
C GLU A 53 -13.80 11.47 -20.71
N TRP A 54 -13.93 12.44 -19.77
CA TRP A 54 -13.85 13.86 -20.12
C TRP A 54 -12.51 14.25 -20.77
N ALA A 55 -11.39 13.64 -20.36
CA ALA A 55 -10.07 13.95 -20.90
C ALA A 55 -9.92 13.40 -22.32
N ILE A 56 -10.52 12.23 -22.59
CA ILE A 56 -10.56 11.66 -23.94
C ILE A 56 -11.41 12.54 -24.86
N ILE A 57 -12.59 12.95 -24.42
CA ILE A 57 -13.50 13.83 -25.17
C ILE A 57 -12.82 15.17 -25.44
N LEU A 58 -12.19 15.76 -24.43
CA LEU A 58 -11.52 17.06 -24.56
C LEU A 58 -10.35 17.01 -25.53
N LEU A 59 -9.58 15.92 -25.54
CA LEU A 59 -8.51 15.70 -26.51
C LEU A 59 -9.06 15.63 -27.94
N PHE A 60 -10.13 14.86 -28.17
CA PHE A 60 -10.78 14.74 -29.47
C PHE A 60 -11.33 16.08 -29.98
N ILE A 61 -12.08 16.81 -29.12
CA ILE A 61 -12.62 18.14 -29.47
C ILE A 61 -11.46 19.09 -29.78
N GLY A 62 -10.39 19.06 -28.97
CA GLY A 62 -9.20 19.89 -29.20
C GLY A 62 -8.58 19.64 -30.58
N ILE A 63 -8.47 18.38 -31.01
CA ILE A 63 -7.94 18.04 -32.34
C ILE A 63 -8.85 18.57 -33.46
N VAL A 64 -10.18 18.45 -33.32
CA VAL A 64 -11.13 18.96 -34.33
C VAL A 64 -11.10 20.49 -34.39
N VAL A 65 -11.10 21.16 -33.24
CA VAL A 65 -11.05 22.61 -33.16
C VAL A 65 -9.74 23.18 -33.67
N LEU A 66 -8.65 22.42 -33.66
CA LEU A 66 -7.34 22.82 -34.20
C LEU A 66 -7.40 23.19 -35.67
N LEU A 67 -8.32 22.57 -36.45
CA LEU A 67 -8.55 22.87 -37.87
C LEU A 67 -9.21 24.22 -38.08
N ALA A 68 -10.05 24.69 -37.14
CA ALA A 68 -10.77 25.96 -37.24
C ALA A 68 -10.04 27.10 -36.50
N ASN A 69 -9.50 26.83 -35.34
CA ASN A 69 -8.76 27.79 -34.51
C ASN A 69 -7.60 27.08 -33.79
N PRO A 70 -6.35 27.25 -34.29
CA PRO A 70 -5.20 26.52 -33.77
C PRO A 70 -4.89 26.85 -32.30
N ILE A 71 -5.14 28.07 -31.83
CA ILE A 71 -4.84 28.47 -30.46
C ILE A 71 -5.77 27.76 -29.48
N ILE A 72 -7.06 27.82 -29.73
CA ILE A 72 -8.08 27.19 -28.86
C ILE A 72 -7.98 25.67 -28.93
N GLY A 73 -7.80 25.09 -30.11
CA GLY A 73 -7.66 23.65 -30.29
C GLY A 73 -6.44 23.09 -29.57
N MET A 74 -5.30 23.80 -29.66
CA MET A 74 -4.08 23.41 -28.95
C MET A 74 -4.28 23.41 -27.41
N LEU A 75 -4.93 24.45 -26.90
CA LEU A 75 -5.19 24.57 -25.44
C LEU A 75 -6.05 23.42 -24.93
N LEU A 76 -7.13 23.08 -25.64
CA LEU A 76 -8.02 21.96 -25.28
C LEU A 76 -7.29 20.61 -25.37
N ALA A 77 -6.51 20.38 -26.42
CA ALA A 77 -5.76 19.15 -26.60
C ALA A 77 -4.70 18.96 -25.52
N VAL A 78 -4.00 20.03 -25.10
CA VAL A 78 -3.02 19.98 -24.01
C VAL A 78 -3.67 19.63 -22.68
N ILE A 79 -4.82 20.24 -22.36
CA ILE A 79 -5.54 19.93 -21.10
C ILE A 79 -5.98 18.45 -21.07
N GLY A 80 -6.57 17.96 -22.19
CA GLY A 80 -6.95 16.55 -22.31
C GLY A 80 -5.74 15.61 -22.21
N GLY A 81 -4.64 15.95 -22.87
CA GLY A 81 -3.39 15.19 -22.83
C GLY A 81 -2.77 15.12 -21.45
N ILE A 82 -2.77 16.22 -20.69
CA ILE A 82 -2.30 16.23 -19.29
C ILE A 82 -3.16 15.30 -18.44
N GLY A 83 -4.49 15.36 -18.56
CA GLY A 83 -5.40 14.49 -17.82
C GLY A 83 -5.13 12.99 -18.06
N LEU A 84 -4.91 12.61 -19.32
CA LEU A 84 -4.55 11.21 -19.66
C LEU A 84 -3.14 10.83 -19.19
N GLY A 85 -2.19 11.75 -19.29
CA GLY A 85 -0.80 11.53 -18.87
C GLY A 85 -0.67 11.27 -17.37
N LEU A 86 -1.45 11.96 -16.53
CA LEU A 86 -1.47 11.74 -15.08
C LEU A 86 -1.96 10.33 -14.75
N VAL A 87 -3.05 9.88 -15.37
CA VAL A 87 -3.57 8.53 -15.16
C VAL A 87 -2.62 7.46 -15.71
N TYR A 88 -2.01 7.70 -16.85
CA TYR A 88 -1.00 6.81 -17.40
C TYR A 88 0.18 6.61 -16.43
N LYS A 89 0.69 7.70 -15.87
CA LYS A 89 1.78 7.66 -14.88
C LYS A 89 1.39 6.87 -13.63
N GLU A 90 0.17 7.06 -13.13
CA GLU A 90 -0.35 6.32 -11.96
C GLU A 90 -0.47 4.81 -12.26
N ASN A 91 -0.95 4.46 -13.45
CA ASN A 91 -1.15 3.08 -13.89
C ASN A 91 0.13 2.36 -14.32
N SER A 92 1.21 3.11 -14.60
CA SER A 92 2.49 2.52 -15.00
C SER A 92 3.23 1.84 -13.86
N VAL A 93 2.85 2.13 -12.62
CA VAL A 93 3.46 1.57 -11.43
C VAL A 93 2.60 0.43 -10.90
N ASN A 94 3.14 -0.79 -10.91
CA ASN A 94 2.47 -1.92 -10.29
C ASN A 94 2.51 -1.77 -8.77
N LYS A 95 1.33 -1.84 -8.15
CA LYS A 95 1.14 -1.76 -6.70
C LYS A 95 0.45 -3.01 -6.22
N LEU A 96 0.92 -3.57 -5.12
CA LEU A 96 0.21 -4.62 -4.38
C LEU A 96 -0.42 -4.04 -3.12
N ARG A 97 -1.53 -4.65 -2.75
CA ARG A 97 -2.24 -4.36 -1.50
C ARG A 97 -2.27 -5.61 -0.64
N LEU A 98 -1.72 -5.49 0.57
CA LEU A 98 -1.88 -6.45 1.65
C LEU A 98 -3.07 -5.99 2.49
N THR A 99 -4.08 -6.83 2.67
CA THR A 99 -5.23 -6.55 3.53
C THR A 99 -5.27 -7.56 4.66
N LEU A 100 -5.37 -7.04 5.87
CA LEU A 100 -5.54 -7.78 7.10
C LEU A 100 -6.99 -7.63 7.55
N TRP A 101 -7.72 -8.73 7.60
CA TRP A 101 -9.08 -8.76 8.11
C TRP A 101 -9.06 -9.12 9.59
N MET A 102 -9.73 -8.32 10.41
CA MET A 102 -9.83 -8.53 11.83
C MET A 102 -11.09 -9.29 12.20
N ASN A 103 -11.08 -9.97 13.35
CA ASN A 103 -12.24 -10.69 13.86
C ASN A 103 -13.45 -9.79 14.16
N ASN A 104 -13.24 -8.49 14.35
CA ASN A 104 -14.29 -7.50 14.56
C ASN A 104 -14.91 -6.95 13.24
N GLY A 105 -14.46 -7.47 12.08
CA GLY A 105 -14.91 -7.03 10.75
C GLY A 105 -14.17 -5.83 10.17
N GLU A 106 -13.24 -5.22 10.92
CA GLU A 106 -12.40 -4.15 10.38
C GLU A 106 -11.36 -4.72 9.40
N ALA A 107 -11.01 -3.93 8.39
CA ALA A 107 -9.96 -4.25 7.42
C ALA A 107 -8.87 -3.18 7.44
N TYR A 108 -7.63 -3.63 7.52
CA TYR A 108 -6.44 -2.77 7.45
C TYR A 108 -5.65 -3.11 6.21
N SER A 109 -5.41 -2.11 5.37
CA SER A 109 -4.71 -2.31 4.11
C SER A 109 -3.40 -1.53 4.05
N VAL A 110 -2.39 -2.20 3.53
CA VAL A 110 -1.07 -1.62 3.23
C VAL A 110 -0.83 -1.77 1.75
N THR A 111 -0.59 -0.66 1.06
CA THR A 111 -0.27 -0.67 -0.37
C THR A 111 1.19 -0.28 -0.55
N SER A 112 1.91 -1.05 -1.36
CA SER A 112 3.32 -0.78 -1.66
C SER A 112 3.63 -1.07 -3.12
N THR A 113 4.62 -0.35 -3.65
CA THR A 113 5.28 -0.66 -4.93
C THR A 113 6.39 -1.69 -4.76
N ASN A 114 6.86 -1.91 -3.52
CA ASN A 114 7.82 -2.95 -3.22
C ASN A 114 7.08 -4.27 -2.97
N ILE A 115 6.94 -5.03 -4.06
CA ILE A 115 6.21 -6.29 -4.10
C ILE A 115 6.85 -7.33 -3.16
N GLU A 116 8.17 -7.44 -3.19
CA GLU A 116 8.92 -8.40 -2.36
C GLU A 116 8.73 -8.12 -0.87
N PHE A 117 8.74 -6.84 -0.49
CA PHE A 117 8.48 -6.43 0.88
C PHE A 117 7.10 -6.88 1.37
N LEU A 118 6.03 -6.66 0.57
CA LEU A 118 4.69 -7.05 0.98
C LEU A 118 4.54 -8.58 1.15
N TYR A 119 5.14 -9.37 0.27
CA TYR A 119 5.13 -10.82 0.42
C TYR A 119 5.90 -11.29 1.66
N LYS A 120 7.04 -10.65 1.98
CA LYS A 120 7.77 -10.94 3.22
C LYS A 120 6.93 -10.63 4.45
N VAL A 121 6.20 -9.50 4.45
CA VAL A 121 5.30 -9.12 5.54
C VAL A 121 4.17 -10.13 5.67
N ALA A 122 3.51 -10.49 4.56
CA ALA A 122 2.42 -11.47 4.56
C ALA A 122 2.88 -12.82 5.13
N SER A 123 3.98 -13.37 4.58
CA SER A 123 4.55 -14.65 5.04
C SER A 123 4.95 -14.61 6.52
N ALA A 124 5.45 -13.48 6.98
CA ALA A 124 5.79 -13.29 8.38
C ALA A 124 4.56 -13.35 9.30
N ILE A 125 3.47 -12.70 8.90
CA ILE A 125 2.22 -12.70 9.67
C ILE A 125 1.61 -14.11 9.62
N GLU A 126 1.58 -14.77 8.46
CA GLU A 126 1.10 -16.15 8.30
C GLU A 126 1.89 -17.13 9.21
N TYR A 127 3.20 -16.98 9.25
CA TYR A 127 4.04 -17.78 10.16
C TYR A 127 3.64 -17.57 11.62
N CYS A 128 3.48 -16.31 12.04
CA CYS A 128 3.07 -16.00 13.41
C CYS A 128 1.64 -16.46 13.73
N MET A 129 0.76 -16.55 12.73
CA MET A 129 -0.61 -17.09 12.94
C MET A 129 -0.62 -18.61 13.13
N ASN A 130 0.29 -19.32 12.46
CA ASN A 130 0.36 -20.78 12.50
C ASN A 130 1.12 -21.31 13.73
N GLU A 131 2.05 -20.57 14.26
CA GLU A 131 2.89 -20.94 15.39
C GLU A 131 2.27 -20.46 16.71
N SER A 132 1.53 -21.31 17.40
CA SER A 132 0.89 -20.99 18.69
C SER A 132 1.87 -20.62 19.81
N ASN A 133 3.15 -20.95 19.67
CA ASN A 133 4.26 -20.60 20.57
C ASN A 133 5.38 -19.82 19.86
N GLY A 134 5.18 -19.38 18.63
CA GLY A 134 6.21 -18.83 17.79
C GLY A 134 6.73 -17.47 18.27
N TYR A 135 8.01 -17.41 18.56
CA TYR A 135 8.77 -16.19 18.62
C TYR A 135 9.02 -15.73 17.16
N CYS A 136 8.13 -14.92 16.65
CA CYS A 136 8.33 -14.28 15.37
C CYS A 136 8.78 -12.83 15.63
N GLN A 137 10.05 -12.56 15.40
CA GLN A 137 10.59 -11.20 15.40
C GLN A 137 11.10 -10.89 14.01
N ILE A 138 10.43 -9.98 13.31
CA ILE A 138 10.83 -9.56 11.97
C ILE A 138 11.09 -8.07 12.00
N ASP A 139 12.35 -7.74 11.76
CA ASP A 139 12.80 -6.36 11.61
C ASP A 139 12.79 -5.99 10.13
N PHE A 140 11.93 -5.07 9.76
CA PHE A 140 11.91 -4.49 8.43
C PHE A 140 12.87 -3.29 8.41
N LYS A 141 13.84 -3.28 7.48
CA LYS A 141 14.74 -2.14 7.29
C LYS A 141 13.97 -0.94 6.74
N ALA A 142 14.37 0.28 7.12
CA ALA A 142 13.72 1.52 6.70
C ALA A 142 13.54 1.64 5.17
N ASN A 143 14.48 1.11 4.39
CA ASN A 143 14.45 1.11 2.93
C ASN A 143 13.34 0.22 2.33
N ASP A 144 12.84 -0.77 3.09
CA ASP A 144 11.79 -1.68 2.62
C ASP A 144 10.39 -1.04 2.74
N ILE A 145 10.26 0.01 3.56
CA ILE A 145 8.98 0.66 3.90
C ILE A 145 8.73 1.92 3.08
N THR A 146 9.71 2.39 2.30
CA THR A 146 9.54 3.53 1.39
C THR A 146 8.49 3.21 0.33
N ASN A 147 7.56 4.15 0.10
CA ASN A 147 6.43 4.03 -0.83
C ASN A 147 5.28 3.10 -0.38
N CYS A 148 5.12 2.85 0.93
CA CYS A 148 3.95 2.16 1.47
C CYS A 148 2.85 3.16 1.86
N ASN A 149 1.64 2.95 1.36
CA ASN A 149 0.45 3.66 1.79
C ASN A 149 -0.41 2.76 2.67
N PHE A 150 -0.79 3.28 3.84
CA PHE A 150 -1.64 2.58 4.81
C PHE A 150 -3.05 3.15 4.76
N THR A 151 -4.03 2.30 4.53
CA THR A 151 -5.44 2.68 4.48
C THR A 151 -6.22 1.88 5.50
N ILE A 152 -7.13 2.53 6.21
CA ILE A 152 -8.07 1.91 7.11
C ILE A 152 -9.44 2.15 6.50
N GLY A 153 -10.19 1.09 6.29
CA GLY A 153 -11.54 1.18 5.78
C GLY A 153 -12.45 0.19 6.50
N GLU A 154 -13.67 0.59 6.79
CA GLU A 154 -14.75 -0.34 7.03
C GLU A 154 -15.13 -0.92 5.67
N TYR A 155 -15.16 -2.25 5.57
CA TYR A 155 -15.68 -2.90 4.38
C TYR A 155 -17.20 -2.84 4.42
N ASN A 156 -17.78 -1.84 3.78
CA ASN A 156 -19.19 -1.91 3.43
C ASN A 156 -19.32 -2.93 2.30
N SER A 157 -19.83 -4.11 2.63
CA SER A 157 -20.26 -5.08 1.62
C SER A 157 -21.33 -4.40 0.76
N VAL A 158 -20.94 -4.01 -0.44
CA VAL A 158 -21.89 -3.59 -1.46
C VAL A 158 -22.60 -4.86 -1.90
N ASN A 159 -23.86 -4.98 -1.50
CA ASN A 159 -24.81 -5.95 -2.04
C ASN A 159 -25.08 -5.64 -3.51
#